data_07a12c0ddfd9347de0f7e6a2988a30ab
#
_entry.id   07a12c0ddfd9347de0f7e6a2988a30ab
#
_cell.length_a   1.000
_cell.length_b   1.000
_cell.length_c   1.000
_cell.angle_alpha   90.00
_cell.angle_beta   90.00
_cell.angle_gamma   90.00
#
_symmetry.space_group_name_H-M   'P 1'
#
loop_
_entity.id
_entity.type
_entity.pdbx_description
1 polymer ?
#
loop_
_entity_poly.entity_id
_entity_poly.type
_entity_poly.pdbx_seq_one_letter_code
_entity_poly.pdbx_strand_id
1 'polypeptide(L)'
;DFDDILLNMNILLRDNPVALETISGRFRYIMVDEYQDTNFAQYLILKKLSESHRNLCVVGDDSQSIYAFRGAKIENILNFKKDYPQHHIFRLEQNYRSTKVIVDAANSLIARNSARIPKECYSMGAEGEKIRLIKAYTEQEEALLIASSIITRIQSESAQYQDFAILYRTKAQARALEEALRKRNLPYMIYSGNSFFDRAEVKDMMAYFKLCVNLNDDESLKRIINKPARGIGDTSMAALAAAAHHHQLSLFKAAYSEDLETFGLKAAAIKKIREFCDMMARLCLRSNTEDAYTVAAAIAMESGLYAFYKS
;
A
#
# COMPACT_ATOMS: atom_id res chain seq x y z
N ASP A 1 -11.91 17.10 -5.01
CA ASP A 1 -11.53 15.71 -4.77
C ASP A 1 -12.39 14.73 -5.59
N PHE A 2 -12.33 13.41 -5.34
CA PHE A 2 -13.13 12.42 -6.07
C PHE A 2 -14.62 12.50 -5.74
N ASP A 3 -14.96 12.89 -4.52
CA ASP A 3 -16.34 13.02 -4.08
C ASP A 3 -17.01 14.21 -4.77
N ASP A 4 -16.26 15.29 -5.00
CA ASP A 4 -16.74 16.45 -5.78
C ASP A 4 -17.07 16.08 -7.23
N ILE A 5 -16.30 15.19 -7.85
CA ILE A 5 -16.56 14.71 -9.20
C ILE A 5 -17.92 13.97 -9.25
N LEU A 6 -18.17 13.09 -8.30
CA LEU A 6 -19.44 12.36 -8.22
C LEU A 6 -20.61 13.28 -7.91
N LEU A 7 -20.43 14.23 -6.99
CA LEU A 7 -21.44 15.21 -6.63
C LEU A 7 -21.79 16.11 -7.82
N ASN A 8 -20.78 16.71 -8.45
CA ASN A 8 -20.98 17.60 -9.59
C ASN A 8 -21.60 16.89 -10.80
N MET A 9 -21.25 15.62 -11.04
CA MET A 9 -21.88 14.81 -12.08
C MET A 9 -23.36 14.58 -11.79
N ASN A 10 -23.73 14.27 -10.55
CA ASN A 10 -25.13 14.14 -10.15
C ASN A 10 -25.90 15.45 -10.33
N ILE A 11 -25.34 16.59 -9.94
CA ILE A 11 -25.93 17.92 -10.11
C ILE A 11 -26.13 18.21 -11.62
N LEU A 12 -25.10 17.97 -12.42
CA LEU A 12 -25.14 18.20 -13.88
C LEU A 12 -26.27 17.38 -14.54
N LEU A 13 -26.35 16.09 -14.25
CA LEU A 13 -27.38 15.20 -14.83
C LEU A 13 -28.79 15.49 -14.30
N ARG A 14 -28.92 16.07 -13.10
CA ARG A 14 -30.21 16.47 -12.52
C ARG A 14 -30.71 17.78 -13.09
N ASP A 15 -29.83 18.79 -13.17
CA ASP A 15 -30.24 20.18 -13.41
C ASP A 15 -30.09 20.62 -14.87
N ASN A 16 -29.39 19.82 -15.71
CA ASN A 16 -29.17 20.15 -17.11
C ASN A 16 -29.68 19.02 -18.06
N PRO A 17 -30.96 19.12 -18.54
CA PRO A 17 -31.51 18.10 -19.43
C PRO A 17 -30.73 17.92 -20.74
N VAL A 18 -30.18 19.00 -21.29
CA VAL A 18 -29.35 18.93 -22.52
C VAL A 18 -28.08 18.14 -22.31
N ALA A 19 -27.43 18.33 -21.17
CA ALA A 19 -26.24 17.54 -20.81
C ALA A 19 -26.63 16.07 -20.60
N LEU A 20 -27.73 15.80 -19.91
CA LEU A 20 -28.22 14.43 -19.72
C LEU A 20 -28.49 13.73 -21.05
N GLU A 21 -29.22 14.37 -21.96
CA GLU A 21 -29.54 13.84 -23.29
C GLU A 21 -28.26 13.59 -24.11
N THR A 22 -27.35 14.56 -24.11
CA THR A 22 -26.06 14.46 -24.81
C THR A 22 -25.19 13.31 -24.28
N ILE A 23 -25.12 13.14 -22.96
CA ILE A 23 -24.26 12.12 -22.35
C ILE A 23 -24.91 10.73 -22.48
N SER A 24 -26.21 10.61 -22.13
CA SER A 24 -26.91 9.32 -22.23
C SER A 24 -27.01 8.83 -23.67
N GLY A 25 -27.20 9.72 -24.64
CA GLY A 25 -27.28 9.41 -26.08
C GLY A 25 -25.94 8.85 -26.65
N ARG A 26 -24.79 9.06 -25.98
CA ARG A 26 -23.51 8.48 -26.38
C ARG A 26 -23.41 6.98 -26.08
N PHE A 27 -24.17 6.48 -25.12
CA PHE A 27 -24.08 5.10 -24.65
C PHE A 27 -25.36 4.35 -25.01
N ARG A 28 -25.25 3.40 -25.92
CA ARG A 28 -26.35 2.51 -26.25
C ARG A 28 -26.56 1.42 -25.20
N TYR A 29 -25.48 0.98 -24.59
CA TYR A 29 -25.44 -0.03 -23.51
C TYR A 29 -24.52 0.46 -22.41
N ILE A 30 -24.90 0.24 -21.16
CA ILE A 30 -24.11 0.51 -19.97
C ILE A 30 -23.86 -0.81 -19.27
N MET A 31 -22.61 -1.12 -19.00
CA MET A 31 -22.19 -2.31 -18.26
C MET A 31 -21.46 -1.89 -16.99
N VAL A 32 -21.85 -2.49 -15.86
CA VAL A 32 -21.24 -2.17 -14.55
C VAL A 32 -20.79 -3.48 -13.91
N ASP A 33 -19.51 -3.54 -13.60
CA ASP A 33 -18.91 -4.62 -12.83
C ASP A 33 -18.84 -4.27 -11.35
N GLU A 34 -18.73 -5.29 -10.48
CA GLU A 34 -18.66 -5.14 -9.02
C GLU A 34 -19.77 -4.24 -8.45
N TYR A 35 -21.00 -4.41 -8.97
CA TYR A 35 -22.12 -3.53 -8.68
C TYR A 35 -22.49 -3.45 -7.19
N GLN A 36 -22.18 -4.50 -6.40
CA GLN A 36 -22.37 -4.54 -4.95
C GLN A 36 -21.52 -3.50 -4.19
N ASP A 37 -20.43 -3.01 -4.81
CA ASP A 37 -19.51 -2.05 -4.21
C ASP A 37 -19.80 -0.59 -4.61
N THR A 38 -20.86 -0.36 -5.38
CA THR A 38 -21.26 0.98 -5.77
C THR A 38 -21.83 1.78 -4.59
N ASN A 39 -21.45 3.05 -4.49
CA ASN A 39 -22.06 3.98 -3.56
C ASN A 39 -23.35 4.59 -4.12
N PHE A 40 -24.08 5.34 -3.28
CA PHE A 40 -25.37 5.92 -3.67
C PHE A 40 -25.25 6.96 -4.82
N ALA A 41 -24.18 7.74 -4.84
CA ALA A 41 -23.95 8.73 -5.90
C ALA A 41 -23.71 8.07 -7.26
N GLN A 42 -22.93 6.98 -7.29
CA GLN A 42 -22.71 6.18 -8.49
C GLN A 42 -24.01 5.52 -8.99
N TYR A 43 -24.80 4.96 -8.06
CA TYR A 43 -26.11 4.40 -8.39
C TYR A 43 -27.03 5.44 -9.05
N LEU A 44 -27.11 6.67 -8.53
CA LEU A 44 -27.93 7.73 -9.11
C LEU A 44 -27.47 8.13 -10.51
N ILE A 45 -26.15 8.23 -10.75
CA ILE A 45 -25.60 8.50 -12.07
C ILE A 45 -26.01 7.42 -13.07
N LEU A 46 -25.82 6.14 -12.71
CA LEU A 46 -26.18 5.01 -13.56
C LEU A 46 -27.67 4.98 -13.89
N LYS A 47 -28.52 5.23 -12.88
CA LYS A 47 -29.97 5.31 -13.05
C LYS A 47 -30.34 6.39 -14.03
N LYS A 48 -29.78 7.60 -13.90
CA LYS A 48 -30.06 8.73 -14.80
C LYS A 48 -29.57 8.45 -16.22
N LEU A 49 -28.39 7.94 -16.41
CA LEU A 49 -27.82 7.64 -17.72
C LEU A 49 -28.59 6.53 -18.47
N SER A 50 -29.14 5.56 -17.75
CA SER A 50 -29.89 4.44 -18.34
C SER A 50 -31.40 4.66 -18.46
N GLU A 51 -31.93 5.75 -17.93
CA GLU A 51 -33.39 6.00 -17.81
C GLU A 51 -34.14 5.94 -19.15
N SER A 52 -33.54 6.48 -20.22
CA SER A 52 -34.15 6.57 -21.54
C SER A 52 -34.22 5.25 -22.30
N HIS A 53 -33.15 4.43 -22.21
CA HIS A 53 -33.01 3.22 -23.03
C HIS A 53 -33.10 1.93 -22.22
N ARG A 54 -32.88 1.98 -20.90
CA ARG A 54 -32.91 0.86 -19.93
C ARG A 54 -31.93 -0.32 -20.27
N ASN A 55 -30.98 -0.09 -21.15
CA ASN A 55 -29.98 -1.07 -21.53
C ASN A 55 -28.83 -1.07 -20.53
N LEU A 56 -29.12 -1.47 -19.30
CA LEU A 56 -28.17 -1.57 -18.19
C LEU A 56 -27.93 -3.03 -17.85
N CYS A 57 -26.67 -3.45 -17.92
CA CYS A 57 -26.21 -4.75 -17.46
C CYS A 57 -25.34 -4.54 -16.23
N VAL A 58 -25.68 -5.18 -15.12
CA VAL A 58 -24.87 -5.14 -13.89
C VAL A 58 -24.37 -6.53 -13.56
N VAL A 59 -23.12 -6.63 -13.20
CA VAL A 59 -22.47 -7.86 -12.71
C VAL A 59 -22.01 -7.60 -11.28
N GLY A 60 -22.23 -8.55 -10.39
CA GLY A 60 -21.82 -8.42 -9.01
C GLY A 60 -22.15 -9.66 -8.18
N ASP A 61 -21.57 -9.69 -7.01
CA ASP A 61 -21.75 -10.72 -6.01
C ASP A 61 -22.04 -10.09 -4.65
N ASP A 62 -23.28 -10.13 -4.21
CA ASP A 62 -23.71 -9.60 -2.91
C ASP A 62 -22.94 -10.20 -1.73
N SER A 63 -22.44 -11.44 -1.87
CA SER A 63 -21.61 -12.11 -0.86
C SER A 63 -20.22 -11.49 -0.72
N GLN A 64 -19.76 -10.72 -1.72
CA GLN A 64 -18.47 -10.03 -1.75
C GLN A 64 -18.57 -8.54 -1.38
N SER A 65 -19.74 -8.05 -0.96
CA SER A 65 -19.93 -6.65 -0.55
C SER A 65 -19.22 -6.37 0.79
N ILE A 66 -17.96 -5.96 0.74
CA ILE A 66 -17.12 -5.69 1.91
C ILE A 66 -16.65 -4.23 2.02
N TYR A 67 -17.12 -3.33 1.14
CA TYR A 67 -16.71 -1.93 1.08
C TYR A 67 -17.73 -0.95 1.68
N ALA A 68 -18.64 -1.40 2.56
CA ALA A 68 -19.60 -0.52 3.24
C ALA A 68 -18.91 0.63 4.00
N PHE A 69 -17.72 0.40 4.58
CA PHE A 69 -16.93 1.42 5.26
C PHE A 69 -16.37 2.52 4.32
N ARG A 70 -16.45 2.31 3.00
CA ARG A 70 -16.13 3.30 1.94
C ARG A 70 -17.38 3.87 1.28
N GLY A 71 -18.56 3.64 1.87
CA GLY A 71 -19.83 4.17 1.36
C GLY A 71 -20.55 3.29 0.34
N ALA A 72 -20.04 2.05 0.07
CA ALA A 72 -20.77 1.09 -0.75
C ALA A 72 -22.12 0.74 -0.12
N LYS A 73 -23.15 0.56 -0.97
CA LYS A 73 -24.52 0.27 -0.58
C LYS A 73 -24.98 -1.03 -1.20
N ILE A 74 -24.98 -2.11 -0.40
CA ILE A 74 -25.45 -3.42 -0.84
C ILE A 74 -26.90 -3.39 -1.33
N GLU A 75 -27.69 -2.45 -0.83
CA GLU A 75 -29.06 -2.25 -1.24
C GLU A 75 -29.20 -1.96 -2.73
N ASN A 76 -28.17 -1.39 -3.38
CA ASN A 76 -28.18 -1.13 -4.82
C ASN A 76 -28.38 -2.42 -5.61
N ILE A 77 -27.64 -3.49 -5.27
CA ILE A 77 -27.79 -4.78 -5.95
C ILE A 77 -29.03 -5.54 -5.46
N LEU A 78 -29.34 -5.52 -4.17
CA LEU A 78 -30.49 -6.24 -3.61
C LEU A 78 -31.83 -5.67 -4.11
N ASN A 79 -31.91 -4.35 -4.33
CA ASN A 79 -33.12 -3.67 -4.81
C ASN A 79 -33.15 -3.49 -6.33
N PHE A 80 -32.16 -3.97 -7.08
CA PHE A 80 -32.12 -3.83 -8.54
C PHE A 80 -33.43 -4.26 -9.24
N LYS A 81 -34.04 -5.35 -8.78
CA LYS A 81 -35.31 -5.84 -9.27
C LYS A 81 -36.49 -4.87 -9.08
N LYS A 82 -36.43 -3.99 -8.09
CA LYS A 82 -37.44 -2.96 -7.85
C LYS A 82 -37.33 -1.80 -8.82
N ASP A 83 -36.11 -1.40 -9.12
CA ASP A 83 -35.80 -0.31 -10.05
C ASP A 83 -36.01 -0.73 -11.51
N TYR A 84 -35.74 -2.01 -11.82
CA TYR A 84 -35.86 -2.58 -13.16
C TYR A 84 -36.76 -3.83 -13.15
N PRO A 85 -38.09 -3.68 -13.06
CA PRO A 85 -39.02 -4.81 -12.94
C PRO A 85 -38.97 -5.83 -14.08
N GLN A 86 -38.53 -5.42 -15.27
CA GLN A 86 -38.41 -6.28 -16.47
C GLN A 86 -37.00 -6.83 -16.66
N HIS A 87 -36.17 -6.85 -15.61
CA HIS A 87 -34.79 -7.38 -15.67
C HIS A 87 -34.78 -8.89 -15.86
N HIS A 88 -33.69 -9.37 -16.44
CA HIS A 88 -33.35 -10.81 -16.49
C HIS A 88 -32.16 -11.07 -15.56
N ILE A 89 -32.24 -12.19 -14.82
CA ILE A 89 -31.16 -12.62 -13.91
C ILE A 89 -30.50 -13.86 -14.48
N PHE A 90 -29.18 -13.78 -14.64
CA PHE A 90 -28.33 -14.91 -14.97
C PHE A 90 -27.44 -15.21 -13.77
N ARG A 91 -27.38 -16.47 -13.34
CA ARG A 91 -26.53 -16.90 -12.22
C ARG A 91 -25.31 -17.64 -12.76
N LEU A 92 -24.13 -17.16 -12.38
CA LEU A 92 -22.86 -17.82 -12.70
C LEU A 92 -22.41 -18.58 -11.45
N GLU A 93 -22.90 -19.81 -11.29
CA GLU A 93 -22.71 -20.61 -10.07
C GLU A 93 -21.46 -21.52 -10.16
N GLN A 94 -20.98 -21.83 -11.37
CA GLN A 94 -19.77 -22.64 -11.53
C GLN A 94 -18.51 -21.82 -11.21
N ASN A 95 -17.77 -22.30 -10.22
CA ASN A 95 -16.47 -21.76 -9.83
C ASN A 95 -15.34 -22.50 -10.55
N TYR A 96 -14.52 -21.78 -11.29
CA TYR A 96 -13.37 -22.31 -12.05
C TYR A 96 -12.03 -22.05 -11.37
N ARG A 97 -12.01 -21.29 -10.28
CA ARG A 97 -10.80 -20.83 -9.59
C ARG A 97 -10.34 -21.79 -8.51
N SER A 98 -11.29 -22.31 -7.73
CA SER A 98 -11.00 -22.98 -6.46
C SER A 98 -11.38 -24.46 -6.50
N THR A 99 -10.72 -25.25 -5.65
CA THR A 99 -11.08 -26.64 -5.39
C THR A 99 -12.43 -26.75 -4.67
N LYS A 100 -13.04 -27.94 -4.70
CA LYS A 100 -14.36 -28.18 -4.08
C LYS A 100 -14.36 -27.84 -2.59
N VAL A 101 -13.36 -28.28 -1.83
CA VAL A 101 -13.26 -28.02 -0.39
C VAL A 101 -13.31 -26.53 -0.07
N ILE A 102 -12.68 -25.66 -0.89
CA ILE A 102 -12.72 -24.21 -0.68
C ILE A 102 -14.10 -23.66 -0.99
N VAL A 103 -14.72 -24.08 -2.10
CA VAL A 103 -16.05 -23.63 -2.50
C VAL A 103 -17.12 -24.04 -1.49
N ASP A 104 -17.07 -25.28 -1.01
CA ASP A 104 -18.02 -25.80 -0.02
C ASP A 104 -17.90 -25.07 1.32
N ALA A 105 -16.66 -24.78 1.74
CA ALA A 105 -16.42 -23.98 2.95
C ALA A 105 -16.96 -22.55 2.82
N ALA A 106 -16.78 -21.92 1.65
CA ALA A 106 -17.32 -20.59 1.37
C ALA A 106 -18.86 -20.58 1.36
N ASN A 107 -19.49 -21.57 0.71
CA ASN A 107 -20.94 -21.75 0.73
C ASN A 107 -21.47 -21.93 2.17
N SER A 108 -20.82 -22.76 2.97
CA SER A 108 -21.18 -22.99 4.38
C SER A 108 -21.09 -21.72 5.22
N LEU A 109 -20.07 -20.89 4.98
CA LEU A 109 -19.91 -19.60 5.66
C LEU A 109 -21.01 -18.62 5.28
N ILE A 110 -21.22 -18.41 3.97
CA ILE A 110 -22.18 -17.40 3.49
C ILE A 110 -23.64 -17.81 3.70
N ALA A 111 -23.93 -19.11 3.87
CA ALA A 111 -25.27 -19.59 4.19
C ALA A 111 -25.84 -19.01 5.49
N ARG A 112 -24.96 -18.54 6.40
CA ARG A 112 -25.36 -17.89 7.67
C ARG A 112 -25.83 -16.44 7.47
N ASN A 113 -25.61 -15.85 6.30
CA ASN A 113 -26.10 -14.53 5.96
C ASN A 113 -27.53 -14.64 5.43
N SER A 114 -28.51 -14.10 6.16
CA SER A 114 -29.93 -14.14 5.78
C SER A 114 -30.30 -13.15 4.67
N ALA A 115 -29.59 -12.03 4.60
CA ALA A 115 -29.85 -10.96 3.64
C ALA A 115 -28.98 -11.14 2.38
N ARG A 116 -29.24 -12.19 1.59
CA ARG A 116 -28.49 -12.51 0.38
C ARG A 116 -29.38 -12.87 -0.81
N ILE A 117 -28.83 -12.80 -2.00
CA ILE A 117 -29.44 -13.38 -3.21
C ILE A 117 -29.13 -14.89 -3.17
N PRO A 118 -30.17 -15.77 -3.13
CA PRO A 118 -29.93 -17.20 -3.06
C PRO A 118 -29.16 -17.72 -4.28
N LYS A 119 -28.00 -18.31 -4.02
CA LYS A 119 -27.17 -19.01 -5.00
C LYS A 119 -26.32 -20.04 -4.29
N GLU A 120 -25.86 -21.04 -5.01
CA GLU A 120 -24.97 -22.08 -4.52
C GLU A 120 -23.86 -22.31 -5.54
N CYS A 121 -22.66 -21.87 -5.20
CA CYS A 121 -21.52 -22.05 -6.06
C CYS A 121 -21.03 -23.50 -5.98
N TYR A 122 -20.60 -24.06 -7.11
CA TYR A 122 -20.02 -25.40 -7.18
C TYR A 122 -18.75 -25.42 -8.01
N SER A 123 -17.84 -26.33 -7.74
CA SER A 123 -16.62 -26.55 -8.52
C SER A 123 -16.64 -27.92 -9.18
N MET A 124 -16.26 -27.95 -10.46
CA MET A 124 -16.00 -29.21 -11.21
C MET A 124 -14.53 -29.64 -11.13
N GLY A 125 -13.71 -28.83 -10.45
CA GLY A 125 -12.29 -29.11 -10.27
C GLY A 125 -11.98 -30.23 -9.28
N ALA A 126 -10.71 -30.38 -8.93
CA ALA A 126 -10.24 -31.36 -7.95
C ALA A 126 -10.87 -31.11 -6.57
N GLU A 127 -10.93 -32.18 -5.76
CA GLU A 127 -11.38 -32.12 -4.36
C GLU A 127 -10.57 -31.09 -3.58
N GLY A 128 -9.25 -31.13 -3.71
CA GLY A 128 -8.32 -30.25 -3.01
C GLY A 128 -7.97 -30.72 -1.60
N GLU A 129 -7.03 -30.03 -0.99
CA GLU A 129 -6.63 -30.26 0.40
C GLU A 129 -7.65 -29.69 1.38
N LYS A 130 -7.72 -30.30 2.56
CA LYS A 130 -8.53 -29.77 3.67
C LYS A 130 -7.96 -28.44 4.18
N ILE A 131 -8.85 -27.52 4.53
CA ILE A 131 -8.49 -26.27 5.18
C ILE A 131 -7.86 -26.57 6.55
N ARG A 132 -6.69 -26.00 6.81
CA ARG A 132 -5.99 -26.15 8.08
C ARG A 132 -6.21 -24.89 8.93
N LEU A 133 -6.57 -25.09 10.19
CA LEU A 133 -6.63 -24.03 11.18
C LEU A 133 -5.41 -24.13 12.08
N ILE A 134 -4.59 -23.08 12.08
CA ILE A 134 -3.39 -22.98 12.91
C ILE A 134 -3.62 -21.88 13.93
N LYS A 135 -3.48 -22.18 15.22
CA LYS A 135 -3.55 -21.22 16.31
C LYS A 135 -2.14 -20.81 16.71
N ALA A 136 -1.90 -19.52 16.79
CA ALA A 136 -0.67 -18.92 17.31
C ALA A 136 -0.98 -18.09 18.56
N TYR A 137 -0.01 -17.93 19.44
CA TYR A 137 -0.15 -17.14 20.69
C TYR A 137 0.25 -15.68 20.49
N THR A 138 1.09 -15.40 19.48
CA THR A 138 1.56 -14.05 19.18
C THR A 138 1.58 -13.80 17.66
N GLU A 139 1.53 -12.52 17.25
CA GLU A 139 1.66 -12.13 15.85
C GLU A 139 3.00 -12.58 15.23
N GLN A 140 4.07 -12.58 16.03
CA GLN A 140 5.38 -13.04 15.61
C GLN A 140 5.40 -14.55 15.35
N GLU A 141 4.77 -15.33 16.22
CA GLU A 141 4.63 -16.77 16.03
C GLU A 141 3.80 -17.09 14.78
N GLU A 142 2.66 -16.41 14.60
CA GLU A 142 1.83 -16.53 13.40
C GLU A 142 2.66 -16.30 12.13
N ALA A 143 3.39 -15.19 12.08
CA ALA A 143 4.22 -14.82 10.94
C ALA A 143 5.34 -15.85 10.67
N LEU A 144 5.95 -16.39 11.73
CA LEU A 144 6.98 -17.43 11.61
C LEU A 144 6.41 -18.75 11.09
N LEU A 145 5.22 -19.15 11.54
CA LEU A 145 4.53 -20.35 11.09
C LEU A 145 4.15 -20.24 9.60
N ILE A 146 3.66 -19.09 9.18
CA ILE A 146 3.34 -18.81 7.77
C ILE A 146 4.61 -18.90 6.92
N ALA A 147 5.69 -18.20 7.28
CA ALA A 147 6.95 -18.22 6.53
C ALA A 147 7.54 -19.63 6.46
N SER A 148 7.45 -20.41 7.56
CA SER A 148 7.92 -21.81 7.57
C SER A 148 7.09 -22.71 6.67
N SER A 149 5.76 -22.53 6.65
CA SER A 149 4.86 -23.26 5.76
C SER A 149 5.17 -23.02 4.29
N ILE A 150 5.45 -21.78 3.90
CA ILE A 150 5.87 -21.45 2.52
C ILE A 150 7.15 -22.19 2.15
N ILE A 151 8.19 -22.13 2.99
CA ILE A 151 9.46 -22.84 2.73
C ILE A 151 9.23 -24.33 2.57
N THR A 152 8.46 -24.94 3.47
CA THR A 152 8.18 -26.37 3.42
C THR A 152 7.50 -26.77 2.11
N ARG A 153 6.49 -26.01 1.65
CA ARG A 153 5.79 -26.31 0.39
C ARG A 153 6.66 -26.08 -0.84
N ILE A 154 7.52 -25.10 -0.86
CA ILE A 154 8.50 -24.90 -1.95
C ILE A 154 9.44 -26.10 -2.03
N GLN A 155 9.89 -26.64 -0.88
CA GLN A 155 10.80 -27.77 -0.85
C GLN A 155 10.14 -29.11 -1.18
N SER A 156 8.90 -29.32 -0.71
CA SER A 156 8.21 -30.61 -0.84
C SER A 156 7.33 -30.73 -2.09
N GLU A 157 6.77 -29.62 -2.59
CA GLU A 157 5.73 -29.61 -3.63
C GLU A 157 6.16 -28.89 -4.91
N SER A 158 7.43 -28.45 -5.00
CA SER A 158 7.96 -27.66 -6.14
C SER A 158 7.17 -26.38 -6.43
N ALA A 159 6.49 -25.84 -5.42
CA ALA A 159 5.74 -24.58 -5.54
C ALA A 159 6.68 -23.39 -5.77
N GLN A 160 6.21 -22.38 -6.47
CA GLN A 160 6.93 -21.14 -6.71
C GLN A 160 6.44 -20.04 -5.76
N TYR A 161 7.25 -19.01 -5.48
CA TYR A 161 6.86 -17.90 -4.61
C TYR A 161 5.56 -17.20 -5.04
N GLN A 162 5.32 -17.11 -6.33
CA GLN A 162 4.09 -16.53 -6.90
C GLN A 162 2.82 -17.33 -6.65
N ASP A 163 2.93 -18.59 -6.20
CA ASP A 163 1.79 -19.45 -5.91
C ASP A 163 1.21 -19.20 -4.52
N PHE A 164 1.87 -18.34 -3.72
CA PHE A 164 1.45 -18.01 -2.36
C PHE A 164 0.85 -16.62 -2.27
N ALA A 165 -0.23 -16.51 -1.51
CA ALA A 165 -0.80 -15.24 -1.10
C ALA A 165 -1.07 -15.24 0.42
N ILE A 166 -0.71 -14.16 1.10
CA ILE A 166 -1.00 -13.93 2.51
C ILE A 166 -2.04 -12.83 2.60
N LEU A 167 -3.22 -13.16 3.12
CA LEU A 167 -4.30 -12.20 3.32
C LEU A 167 -4.39 -11.83 4.79
N TYR A 168 -4.55 -10.54 5.07
CA TYR A 168 -4.69 -10.03 6.43
C TYR A 168 -5.75 -8.93 6.50
N ARG A 169 -6.35 -8.73 7.67
CA ARG A 169 -7.47 -7.79 7.85
C ARG A 169 -7.02 -6.36 7.99
N THR A 170 -5.91 -6.12 8.67
CA THR A 170 -5.41 -4.76 8.98
C THR A 170 -3.95 -4.61 8.61
N LYS A 171 -3.55 -3.37 8.24
CA LYS A 171 -2.15 -3.07 7.91
C LYS A 171 -1.17 -3.29 9.07
N ALA A 172 -1.65 -3.28 10.31
CA ALA A 172 -0.82 -3.53 11.48
C ALA A 172 -0.20 -4.94 11.43
N GLN A 173 -0.98 -5.93 10.97
CA GLN A 173 -0.53 -7.33 10.84
C GLN A 173 0.59 -7.51 9.81
N ALA A 174 0.63 -6.66 8.78
CA ALA A 174 1.64 -6.76 7.72
C ALA A 174 3.08 -6.66 8.26
N ARG A 175 3.32 -5.87 9.32
CA ARG A 175 4.66 -5.65 9.87
C ARG A 175 5.34 -6.94 10.33
N ALA A 176 4.63 -7.74 11.12
CA ALA A 176 5.17 -9.01 11.64
C ALA A 176 5.44 -10.01 10.49
N LEU A 177 4.55 -10.04 9.49
CA LEU A 177 4.69 -10.86 8.29
C LEU A 177 5.92 -10.44 7.46
N GLU A 178 6.08 -9.14 7.19
CA GLU A 178 7.25 -8.61 6.46
C GLU A 178 8.55 -8.95 7.16
N GLU A 179 8.59 -8.78 8.50
CA GLU A 179 9.78 -9.07 9.30
C GLU A 179 10.13 -10.57 9.24
N ALA A 180 9.14 -11.46 9.35
CA ALA A 180 9.36 -12.91 9.28
C ALA A 180 9.84 -13.35 7.89
N LEU A 181 9.25 -12.81 6.81
CA LEU A 181 9.65 -13.10 5.43
C LEU A 181 11.08 -12.62 5.16
N ARG A 182 11.43 -11.40 5.60
CA ARG A 182 12.80 -10.86 5.45
C ARG A 182 13.84 -11.67 6.20
N LYS A 183 13.59 -12.04 7.45
CA LYS A 183 14.50 -12.87 8.26
C LYS A 183 14.82 -14.21 7.59
N ARG A 184 13.94 -14.71 6.75
CA ARG A 184 14.09 -15.97 6.02
C ARG A 184 14.47 -15.78 4.54
N ASN A 185 14.77 -14.56 4.12
CA ASN A 185 15.12 -14.19 2.74
C ASN A 185 14.05 -14.63 1.72
N LEU A 186 12.77 -14.61 2.11
CA LEU A 186 11.65 -14.89 1.22
C LEU A 186 11.26 -13.62 0.47
N PRO A 187 11.25 -13.61 -0.87
CA PRO A 187 10.79 -12.46 -1.64
C PRO A 187 9.28 -12.28 -1.47
N TYR A 188 8.82 -11.04 -1.37
CA TYR A 188 7.39 -10.72 -1.27
C TYR A 188 7.06 -9.39 -1.94
N MET A 189 5.79 -9.22 -2.29
CA MET A 189 5.22 -7.98 -2.79
C MET A 189 3.96 -7.63 -2.00
N ILE A 190 3.80 -6.36 -1.63
CA ILE A 190 2.59 -5.87 -0.95
C ILE A 190 1.70 -5.18 -1.98
N TYR A 191 0.49 -5.69 -2.13
CA TYR A 191 -0.54 -5.06 -2.96
C TYR A 191 -1.40 -4.12 -2.10
N SER A 192 -1.72 -2.96 -2.64
CA SER A 192 -2.59 -1.95 -2.00
C SER A 192 -2.04 -1.33 -0.70
N GLY A 193 -0.74 -1.16 -0.59
CA GLY A 193 -0.12 -0.48 0.54
C GLY A 193 1.36 -0.21 0.33
N ASN A 194 1.88 0.81 1.03
CA ASN A 194 3.32 0.94 1.18
C ASN A 194 3.75 -0.01 2.31
N SER A 195 4.82 -0.76 2.09
CA SER A 195 5.50 -1.49 3.15
C SER A 195 5.76 -0.56 4.34
N PHE A 196 5.79 -1.10 5.56
CA PHE A 196 6.28 -0.34 6.72
C PHE A 196 7.63 0.31 6.42
N PHE A 197 8.50 -0.41 5.71
CA PHE A 197 9.84 0.04 5.32
C PHE A 197 9.82 1.06 4.16
N ASP A 198 8.68 1.25 3.48
CA ASP A 198 8.51 2.26 2.43
C ASP A 198 8.07 3.62 2.96
N ARG A 199 7.64 3.69 4.20
CA ARG A 199 7.26 4.95 4.84
C ARG A 199 8.43 5.91 4.89
N ALA A 200 8.16 7.20 4.69
CA ALA A 200 9.19 8.22 4.62
C ALA A 200 10.02 8.28 5.92
N GLU A 201 9.32 8.24 7.08
CA GLU A 201 9.93 8.27 8.39
C GLU A 201 10.86 7.07 8.64
N VAL A 202 10.48 5.89 8.14
CA VAL A 202 11.30 4.68 8.27
C VAL A 202 12.51 4.74 7.34
N LYS A 203 12.32 5.16 6.09
CA LYS A 203 13.41 5.35 5.13
C LYS A 203 14.43 6.39 5.60
N ASP A 204 13.96 7.46 6.21
CA ASP A 204 14.84 8.50 6.75
C ASP A 204 15.64 7.98 7.94
N MET A 205 14.99 7.31 8.88
CA MET A 205 15.68 6.68 10.01
C MET A 205 16.70 5.64 9.54
N MET A 206 16.33 4.79 8.58
CA MET A 206 17.24 3.80 8.01
C MET A 206 18.45 4.43 7.31
N ALA A 207 18.27 5.59 6.66
CA ALA A 207 19.37 6.33 6.06
C ALA A 207 20.35 6.88 7.12
N TYR A 208 19.83 7.37 8.27
CA TYR A 208 20.68 7.72 9.41
C TYR A 208 21.47 6.52 9.94
N PHE A 209 20.83 5.36 10.08
CA PHE A 209 21.52 4.13 10.54
C PHE A 209 22.60 3.68 9.55
N LYS A 210 22.29 3.68 8.26
CA LYS A 210 23.25 3.32 7.21
C LYS A 210 24.45 4.26 7.22
N LEU A 211 24.21 5.57 7.30
CA LEU A 211 25.29 6.56 7.35
C LEU A 211 26.10 6.44 8.64
N CYS A 212 25.48 6.09 9.77
CA CYS A 212 26.17 5.83 11.03
C CYS A 212 27.13 4.63 10.93
N VAL A 213 26.77 3.59 10.18
CA VAL A 213 27.60 2.41 9.94
C VAL A 213 28.66 2.66 8.86
N ASN A 214 28.31 3.43 7.83
CA ASN A 214 29.19 3.74 6.70
C ASN A 214 29.07 5.22 6.32
N LEU A 215 30.00 6.04 6.81
CA LEU A 215 30.05 7.49 6.52
C LEU A 215 30.29 7.82 5.03
N ASN A 216 30.67 6.84 4.20
CA ASN A 216 30.85 7.01 2.77
C ASN A 216 29.58 6.66 1.95
N ASP A 217 28.43 6.42 2.60
CA ASP A 217 27.14 6.19 1.92
C ASP A 217 26.53 7.54 1.47
N ASP A 218 26.92 7.96 0.28
CA ASP A 218 26.50 9.24 -0.31
C ASP A 218 24.99 9.33 -0.53
N GLU A 219 24.33 8.22 -0.84
CA GLU A 219 22.87 8.22 -1.05
C GLU A 219 22.11 8.43 0.27
N SER A 220 22.55 7.77 1.34
CA SER A 220 22.01 8.02 2.68
C SER A 220 22.29 9.46 3.13
N LEU A 221 23.48 9.98 2.89
CA LEU A 221 23.84 11.37 3.24
C LEU A 221 22.93 12.37 2.50
N LYS A 222 22.79 12.25 1.18
CA LYS A 222 21.91 13.12 0.37
C LYS A 222 20.48 13.11 0.89
N ARG A 223 19.99 11.97 1.31
CA ARG A 223 18.62 11.82 1.80
C ARG A 223 18.38 12.59 3.10
N ILE A 224 19.32 12.61 4.03
CA ILE A 224 19.08 13.05 5.42
C ILE A 224 19.78 14.34 5.82
N ILE A 225 20.75 14.85 5.06
CA ILE A 225 21.53 16.03 5.43
C ILE A 225 20.66 17.26 5.70
N ASN A 226 19.55 17.43 4.97
CA ASN A 226 18.57 18.49 5.17
C ASN A 226 17.24 18.00 5.72
N LYS A 227 17.24 16.88 6.43
CA LYS A 227 16.04 16.31 7.03
C LYS A 227 16.28 15.88 8.49
N PRO A 228 15.73 16.60 9.48
CA PRO A 228 14.94 17.85 9.39
C PRO A 228 15.64 18.99 8.68
N ALA A 229 14.89 20.03 8.30
CA ALA A 229 15.43 21.16 7.55
C ALA A 229 16.56 21.87 8.30
N ARG A 230 17.77 21.90 7.71
CA ARG A 230 18.97 22.56 8.25
C ARG A 230 19.39 23.76 7.40
N GLY A 231 18.60 24.10 6.37
CA GLY A 231 18.92 25.15 5.42
C GLY A 231 20.09 24.80 4.49
N ILE A 232 20.25 23.51 4.19
CA ILE A 232 21.18 22.97 3.19
C ILE A 232 20.33 22.63 1.96
N GLY A 233 20.25 23.56 1.00
CA GLY A 233 19.45 23.38 -0.21
C GLY A 233 20.17 22.65 -1.34
N ASP A 234 19.44 22.40 -2.42
CA ASP A 234 19.92 21.65 -3.58
C ASP A 234 21.15 22.26 -4.23
N THR A 235 21.24 23.59 -4.27
CA THR A 235 22.43 24.30 -4.78
C THR A 235 23.69 24.00 -3.98
N SER A 236 23.58 23.93 -2.64
CA SER A 236 24.70 23.58 -1.76
C SER A 236 25.08 22.12 -1.92
N MET A 237 24.11 21.24 -2.10
CA MET A 237 24.34 19.81 -2.35
C MET A 237 24.98 19.56 -3.71
N ALA A 238 24.58 20.29 -4.75
CA ALA A 238 25.20 20.20 -6.08
C ALA A 238 26.67 20.67 -6.03
N ALA A 239 26.95 21.75 -5.33
CA ALA A 239 28.33 22.25 -5.16
C ALA A 239 29.21 21.27 -4.35
N LEU A 240 28.69 20.68 -3.27
CA LEU A 240 29.38 19.63 -2.51
C LEU A 240 29.65 18.38 -3.37
N ALA A 241 28.67 17.98 -4.19
CA ALA A 241 28.84 16.85 -5.12
C ALA A 241 29.90 17.13 -6.19
N ALA A 242 29.98 18.36 -6.71
CA ALA A 242 31.04 18.77 -7.65
C ALA A 242 32.43 18.69 -7.01
N ALA A 243 32.58 19.16 -5.78
CA ALA A 243 33.82 19.05 -5.00
C ALA A 243 34.20 17.58 -4.76
N ALA A 244 33.24 16.77 -4.32
CA ALA A 244 33.44 15.34 -4.09
C ALA A 244 33.92 14.60 -5.36
N HIS A 245 33.28 14.89 -6.49
CA HIS A 245 33.66 14.33 -7.79
C HIS A 245 35.09 14.77 -8.21
N HIS A 246 35.38 16.05 -8.07
CA HIS A 246 36.69 16.60 -8.41
C HIS A 246 37.82 15.95 -7.61
N HIS A 247 37.61 15.76 -6.32
CA HIS A 247 38.60 15.19 -5.42
C HIS A 247 38.54 13.66 -5.34
N GLN A 248 37.62 13.00 -6.03
CA GLN A 248 37.36 11.55 -5.94
C GLN A 248 37.11 11.07 -4.50
N LEU A 249 36.35 11.86 -3.72
CA LEU A 249 36.00 11.60 -2.34
C LEU A 249 34.49 11.32 -2.21
N SER A 250 34.10 10.67 -1.10
CA SER A 250 32.68 10.67 -0.70
C SER A 250 32.23 12.08 -0.29
N LEU A 251 30.91 12.32 -0.34
CA LEU A 251 30.33 13.61 0.10
C LEU A 251 30.71 13.97 1.53
N PHE A 252 30.77 12.96 2.42
CA PHE A 252 31.18 13.13 3.80
C PHE A 252 32.62 13.64 3.91
N LYS A 253 33.55 13.03 3.19
CA LYS A 253 34.96 13.43 3.18
C LYS A 253 35.15 14.79 2.49
N ALA A 254 34.46 15.01 1.39
CA ALA A 254 34.52 16.27 0.67
C ALA A 254 34.04 17.47 1.52
N ALA A 255 33.12 17.27 2.48
CA ALA A 255 32.66 18.31 3.40
C ALA A 255 33.79 18.99 4.19
N TYR A 256 34.94 18.31 4.33
CA TYR A 256 36.10 18.83 5.05
C TYR A 256 37.21 19.37 4.11
N SER A 257 37.00 19.38 2.79
CA SER A 257 37.94 20.01 1.86
C SER A 257 38.07 21.53 2.12
N GLU A 258 39.26 22.07 1.90
CA GLU A 258 39.55 23.50 2.18
C GLU A 258 39.00 24.42 1.08
N ASP A 259 38.84 23.93 -0.12
CA ASP A 259 38.51 24.67 -1.34
C ASP A 259 37.01 24.65 -1.70
N LEU A 260 36.13 24.32 -0.77
CA LEU A 260 34.68 24.25 -1.02
C LEU A 260 34.07 25.56 -1.53
N GLU A 261 34.63 26.70 -1.16
CA GLU A 261 34.19 28.00 -1.64
C GLU A 261 34.42 28.17 -3.15
N THR A 262 35.46 27.53 -3.71
CA THR A 262 35.76 27.60 -5.16
C THR A 262 34.69 26.84 -5.98
N PHE A 263 33.99 25.92 -5.38
CA PHE A 263 32.84 25.21 -5.98
C PHE A 263 31.50 25.94 -5.76
N GLY A 264 31.54 27.17 -5.18
CA GLY A 264 30.36 28.02 -4.99
C GLY A 264 29.62 27.79 -3.67
N LEU A 265 30.18 27.04 -2.71
CA LEU A 265 29.60 26.92 -1.37
C LEU A 265 29.91 28.19 -0.56
N LYS A 266 28.84 28.77 0.06
CA LYS A 266 28.99 29.90 0.98
C LYS A 266 29.45 29.40 2.36
N ALA A 267 30.25 30.19 3.07
CA ALA A 267 30.77 29.84 4.41
C ALA A 267 29.67 29.35 5.39
N ALA A 268 28.48 30.00 5.36
CA ALA A 268 27.35 29.56 6.20
C ALA A 268 26.83 28.17 5.85
N ALA A 269 26.84 27.78 4.57
CA ALA A 269 26.44 26.43 4.14
C ALA A 269 27.51 25.38 4.51
N ILE A 270 28.78 25.73 4.33
CA ILE A 270 29.92 24.88 4.73
C ILE A 270 29.85 24.57 6.23
N LYS A 271 29.60 25.59 7.05
CA LYS A 271 29.45 25.40 8.50
C LYS A 271 28.34 24.40 8.83
N LYS A 272 27.15 24.55 8.25
CA LYS A 272 26.00 23.66 8.49
C LYS A 272 26.26 22.23 8.01
N ILE A 273 26.90 22.06 6.87
CA ILE A 273 27.28 20.76 6.34
C ILE A 273 28.26 20.06 7.31
N ARG A 274 29.29 20.77 7.79
CA ARG A 274 30.26 20.26 8.75
C ARG A 274 29.63 19.92 10.09
N GLU A 275 28.74 20.79 10.61
CA GLU A 275 27.98 20.49 11.85
C GLU A 275 27.18 19.18 11.75
N PHE A 276 26.55 18.94 10.59
CA PHE A 276 25.86 17.67 10.34
C PHE A 276 26.84 16.48 10.28
N CYS A 277 27.94 16.63 9.55
CA CYS A 277 28.95 15.57 9.44
C CYS A 277 29.59 15.27 10.80
N ASP A 278 29.89 16.27 11.61
CA ASP A 278 30.44 16.12 12.96
C ASP A 278 29.48 15.36 13.88
N MET A 279 28.18 15.67 13.79
CA MET A 279 27.15 14.93 14.52
C MET A 279 27.16 13.45 14.12
N MET A 280 27.18 13.17 12.82
CA MET A 280 27.20 11.78 12.33
C MET A 280 28.48 11.04 12.72
N ALA A 281 29.65 11.71 12.69
CA ALA A 281 30.90 11.13 13.12
C ALA A 281 30.88 10.74 14.62
N ARG A 282 30.33 11.60 15.48
CA ARG A 282 30.16 11.27 16.91
C ARG A 282 29.25 10.05 17.12
N LEU A 283 28.10 10.00 16.42
CA LEU A 283 27.17 8.89 16.51
C LEU A 283 27.79 7.58 15.99
N CYS A 284 28.58 7.66 14.91
CA CYS A 284 29.35 6.52 14.39
C CYS A 284 30.36 5.99 15.43
N LEU A 285 31.09 6.85 16.12
CA LEU A 285 32.02 6.43 17.18
C LEU A 285 31.30 5.73 18.33
N ARG A 286 30.11 6.21 18.72
CA ARG A 286 29.29 5.59 19.76
C ARG A 286 28.83 4.18 19.38
N SER A 287 28.56 3.93 18.09
CA SER A 287 28.12 2.62 17.61
C SER A 287 29.16 1.49 17.82
N ASN A 288 30.41 1.84 18.06
CA ASN A 288 31.46 0.88 18.36
C ASN A 288 31.51 0.44 19.85
N THR A 289 30.87 1.18 20.73
CA THR A 289 30.96 1.00 22.19
C THR A 289 29.60 0.84 22.89
N GLU A 290 28.54 1.29 22.28
CA GLU A 290 27.17 1.27 22.83
C GLU A 290 26.32 0.24 22.09
N ASP A 291 25.26 -0.24 22.75
CA ASP A 291 24.30 -1.15 22.12
C ASP A 291 23.46 -0.47 21.06
N ALA A 292 22.90 -1.25 20.14
CA ALA A 292 22.17 -0.75 18.98
C ALA A 292 20.92 0.08 19.36
N TYR A 293 20.25 -0.25 20.47
CA TYR A 293 19.07 0.50 20.91
C TYR A 293 19.45 1.90 21.40
N THR A 294 20.50 1.97 22.22
CA THR A 294 21.01 3.25 22.75
C THR A 294 21.45 4.19 21.63
N VAL A 295 22.20 3.66 20.66
CA VAL A 295 22.64 4.44 19.48
C VAL A 295 21.47 4.86 18.62
N ALA A 296 20.49 3.97 18.38
CA ALA A 296 19.30 4.31 17.61
C ALA A 296 18.46 5.43 18.27
N ALA A 297 18.31 5.37 19.60
CA ALA A 297 17.61 6.41 20.36
C ALA A 297 18.38 7.75 20.29
N ALA A 298 19.70 7.73 20.42
CA ALA A 298 20.53 8.91 20.27
C ALA A 298 20.41 9.53 18.87
N ILE A 299 20.46 8.73 17.81
CA ILE A 299 20.26 9.19 16.42
C ILE A 299 18.90 9.87 16.29
N ALA A 300 17.82 9.25 16.77
CA ALA A 300 16.48 9.80 16.65
C ALA A 300 16.34 11.17 17.34
N MET A 301 16.98 11.35 18.50
CA MET A 301 16.90 12.55 19.31
C MET A 301 17.84 13.65 18.83
N GLU A 302 19.14 13.34 18.67
CA GLU A 302 20.17 14.32 18.31
C GLU A 302 20.01 14.83 16.87
N SER A 303 19.54 14.01 15.94
CA SER A 303 19.24 14.45 14.59
C SER A 303 18.03 15.39 14.51
N GLY A 304 17.19 15.42 15.54
CA GLY A 304 15.90 16.13 15.53
C GLY A 304 14.79 15.39 14.77
N LEU A 305 15.05 14.18 14.25
CA LEU A 305 14.10 13.43 13.42
C LEU A 305 12.84 13.04 14.22
N TYR A 306 13.02 12.66 15.48
CA TYR A 306 11.89 12.34 16.37
C TYR A 306 10.94 13.53 16.55
N ALA A 307 11.47 14.71 16.81
CA ALA A 307 10.67 15.93 16.97
C ALA A 307 9.97 16.30 15.64
N PHE A 308 10.67 16.14 14.52
CA PHE A 308 10.15 16.42 13.17
C PHE A 308 8.94 15.57 12.79
N TYR A 309 8.93 14.27 13.16
CA TYR A 309 7.80 13.40 12.82
C TYR A 309 6.73 13.34 13.92
N LYS A 310 6.98 13.92 15.10
CA LYS A 310 6.00 14.01 16.17
C LYS A 310 5.11 15.27 16.04
N SER A 311 5.60 16.32 15.35
CA SER A 311 4.87 17.55 15.08
C SER A 311 3.83 17.33 13.98
#